data_1d3892dbbd174a2eae86e2326eb553a9
#
_entry.id   1d3892dbbd174a2eae86e2326eb553a9
#
_cell.length_a   1.000
_cell.length_b   1.000
_cell.length_c   1.000
_cell.angle_alpha   90.00
_cell.angle_beta   90.00
_cell.angle_gamma   90.00
#
_symmetry.space_group_name_H-M   'P 1'
#
loop_
_entity.id
_entity.type
_entity.pdbx_description
1 polymer ?
#
loop_
_entity_poly.entity_id
_entity_poly.type
_entity_poly.pdbx_seq_one_letter_code
_entity_poly.pdbx_strand_id
1 'polypeptide(L)'
;MKTFSAKAHEVNRDWYVIDAQGKPLGRLASEVASRLRGKHKPIYTPHVDTGDYIIIVNADKVAVTGNKATDKMYHHHTGYVGNLKSASFEKMQAKAPGRVIELALSLIHI
;
A
#
# COMPACT_ATOMS: atom_id res chain seq x y z
N MET A 1 34.13 8.24 8.87
CA MET A 1 33.35 7.37 7.98
C MET A 1 32.25 8.19 7.30
N LYS A 2 32.14 8.09 5.99
CA LYS A 2 31.11 8.82 5.25
C LYS A 2 29.86 7.96 5.15
N THR A 3 28.71 8.55 5.42
CA THR A 3 27.41 7.91 5.22
C THR A 3 27.07 7.93 3.73
N PHE A 4 26.68 6.78 3.20
CA PHE A 4 26.26 6.68 1.81
C PHE A 4 24.89 7.33 1.60
N SER A 5 24.78 8.16 0.58
CA SER A 5 23.50 8.73 0.13
C SER A 5 23.27 8.38 -1.34
N ALA A 6 22.13 7.79 -1.64
CA ALA A 6 21.79 7.42 -3.00
C ALA A 6 21.50 8.66 -3.86
N LYS A 7 21.86 8.60 -5.13
CA LYS A 7 21.51 9.62 -6.11
C LYS A 7 20.37 9.09 -6.98
N ALA A 8 19.35 9.91 -7.21
CA ALA A 8 18.14 9.48 -7.90
C ALA A 8 18.43 8.89 -9.30
N HIS A 9 19.39 9.44 -10.02
CA HIS A 9 19.74 8.98 -11.37
C HIS A 9 20.58 7.70 -11.39
N GLU A 10 21.08 7.25 -10.23
CA GLU A 10 21.91 6.05 -10.12
C GLU A 10 21.14 4.86 -9.55
N VAL A 11 19.87 5.03 -9.18
CA VAL A 11 19.06 3.96 -8.59
C VAL A 11 18.54 3.02 -9.68
N ASN A 12 18.83 1.74 -9.53
CA ASN A 12 18.28 0.70 -10.38
C ASN A 12 16.93 0.25 -9.81
N ARG A 13 15.89 0.24 -10.65
CA ARG A 13 14.55 -0.15 -10.25
C ARG A 13 14.13 -1.41 -11.00
N ASP A 14 13.78 -2.43 -10.25
CA ASP A 14 13.29 -3.68 -10.79
C ASP A 14 11.77 -3.71 -10.81
N TRP A 15 11.20 -4.57 -11.64
CA TRP A 15 9.76 -4.79 -11.69
C TRP A 15 9.42 -6.07 -10.95
N TYR A 16 8.43 -5.99 -10.05
CA TYR A 16 7.92 -7.14 -9.30
C TYR A 16 6.42 -7.28 -9.52
N VAL A 17 5.97 -8.54 -9.67
CA VAL A 17 4.55 -8.87 -9.70
C VAL A 17 4.20 -9.59 -8.42
N ILE A 18 3.19 -9.11 -7.70
CA ILE A 18 2.76 -9.67 -6.42
C ILE A 18 1.32 -10.14 -6.57
N ASP A 19 1.06 -11.42 -6.21
CA ASP A 19 -0.28 -12.00 -6.20
C ASP A 19 -0.91 -11.76 -4.83
N ALA A 20 -2.01 -10.99 -4.80
CA ALA A 20 -2.72 -10.66 -3.57
C ALA A 20 -3.76 -11.70 -3.17
N GLN A 21 -3.98 -12.75 -3.98
CA GLN A 21 -5.02 -13.74 -3.72
C GLN A 21 -4.80 -14.46 -2.39
N GLY A 22 -5.78 -14.38 -1.50
CA GLY A 22 -5.74 -15.05 -0.21
C GLY A 22 -4.74 -14.49 0.81
N LYS A 23 -4.04 -13.41 0.48
CA LYS A 23 -3.07 -12.82 1.38
C LYS A 23 -3.71 -11.81 2.32
N PRO A 24 -3.31 -11.77 3.61
CA PRO A 24 -3.82 -10.76 4.55
C PRO A 24 -3.46 -9.35 4.11
N LEU A 25 -4.44 -8.45 4.13
CA LEU A 25 -4.28 -7.08 3.63
C LEU A 25 -3.14 -6.33 4.31
N GLY A 26 -3.10 -6.32 5.65
CA GLY A 26 -2.10 -5.56 6.39
C GLY A 26 -0.67 -6.04 6.16
N ARG A 27 -0.46 -7.36 6.17
CA ARG A 27 0.87 -7.95 5.95
C ARG A 27 1.35 -7.72 4.52
N LEU A 28 0.44 -7.88 3.54
CA LEU A 28 0.74 -7.59 2.15
C LEU A 28 1.14 -6.13 1.97
N ALA A 29 0.37 -5.21 2.53
CA ALA A 29 0.64 -3.78 2.44
C ALA A 29 1.98 -3.40 3.06
N SER A 30 2.34 -3.97 4.21
CA SER A 30 3.62 -3.70 4.87
C SER A 30 4.81 -4.12 4.01
N GLU A 31 4.75 -5.30 3.42
CA GLU A 31 5.83 -5.78 2.56
C GLU A 31 5.94 -4.97 1.28
N VAL A 32 4.82 -4.66 0.64
CA VAL A 32 4.80 -3.84 -0.57
C VAL A 32 5.34 -2.44 -0.29
N ALA A 33 4.96 -1.83 0.83
CA ALA A 33 5.45 -0.50 1.21
C ALA A 33 6.96 -0.48 1.43
N SER A 34 7.51 -1.53 2.07
CA SER A 34 8.95 -1.66 2.26
C SER A 34 9.69 -1.68 0.92
N ARG A 35 9.19 -2.42 -0.06
CA ARG A 35 9.80 -2.50 -1.39
C ARG A 35 9.63 -1.22 -2.19
N LEU A 36 8.49 -0.54 -2.05
CA LEU A 36 8.24 0.74 -2.72
C LEU A 36 9.17 1.84 -2.22
N ARG A 37 9.50 1.83 -0.93
CA ARG A 37 10.44 2.80 -0.36
C ARG A 37 11.90 2.42 -0.57
N GLY A 38 12.18 1.16 -0.85
CA GLY A 38 13.54 0.66 -1.03
C GLY A 38 14.23 0.25 0.25
N LYS A 39 13.51 0.06 1.37
CA LYS A 39 14.11 -0.34 2.65
C LYS A 39 14.80 -1.69 2.62
N HIS A 40 14.46 -2.55 1.66
CA HIS A 40 15.11 -3.84 1.46
C HIS A 40 16.48 -3.72 0.79
N LYS A 41 16.87 -2.54 0.34
CA LYS A 41 18.14 -2.31 -0.35
C LYS A 41 19.16 -1.67 0.58
N PRO A 42 20.46 -2.07 0.49
CA PRO A 42 21.51 -1.43 1.28
C PRO A 42 21.69 0.05 0.96
N ILE A 43 21.29 0.49 -0.23
CA ILE A 43 21.41 1.89 -0.67
C ILE A 43 20.28 2.78 -0.18
N TYR A 44 19.36 2.27 0.66
CA TYR A 44 18.21 3.04 1.14
C TYR A 44 18.63 4.40 1.70
N THR A 45 18.00 5.45 1.17
CA THR A 45 18.21 6.82 1.62
C THR A 45 16.84 7.48 1.81
N PRO A 46 16.52 8.01 3.02
CA PRO A 46 15.16 8.50 3.30
C PRO A 46 14.65 9.60 2.38
N HIS A 47 15.51 10.48 1.91
CA HIS A 47 15.11 11.61 1.07
C HIS A 47 15.16 11.30 -0.44
N VAL A 48 15.54 10.09 -0.81
CA VAL A 48 15.60 9.65 -2.20
C VAL A 48 14.76 8.39 -2.35
N ASP A 49 13.96 8.33 -3.41
CA ASP A 49 13.17 7.14 -3.74
C ASP A 49 14.09 6.07 -4.32
N THR A 50 14.41 5.06 -3.52
CA THR A 50 15.24 3.92 -3.92
C THR A 50 14.41 2.66 -4.18
N GLY A 51 13.09 2.79 -4.20
CA GLY A 51 12.18 1.66 -4.37
C GLY A 51 12.09 1.08 -5.76
N ASP A 52 11.34 0.02 -5.89
CA ASP A 52 11.12 -0.69 -7.15
C ASP A 52 9.71 -0.45 -7.68
N TYR A 53 9.45 -0.89 -8.92
CA TYR A 53 8.11 -0.88 -9.50
C TYR A 53 7.37 -2.14 -9.11
N ILE A 54 6.14 -2.01 -8.62
CA ILE A 54 5.35 -3.14 -8.14
C ILE A 54 4.00 -3.18 -8.85
N ILE A 55 3.64 -4.36 -9.35
CA ILE A 55 2.34 -4.65 -9.92
C ILE A 55 1.64 -5.66 -9.02
N ILE A 56 0.45 -5.32 -8.54
CA ILE A 56 -0.35 -6.22 -7.71
C ILE A 56 -1.48 -6.80 -8.55
N VAL A 57 -1.54 -8.12 -8.66
CA VAL A 57 -2.60 -8.83 -9.35
C VAL A 57 -3.55 -9.47 -8.35
N ASN A 58 -4.79 -9.76 -8.77
CA ASN A 58 -5.83 -10.34 -7.92
C ASN A 58 -6.14 -9.49 -6.68
N ALA A 59 -6.11 -8.17 -6.83
CA ALA A 59 -6.38 -7.23 -5.73
C ALA A 59 -7.80 -7.40 -5.16
N ASP A 60 -8.74 -7.85 -5.97
CA ASP A 60 -10.11 -8.14 -5.55
C ASP A 60 -10.22 -9.37 -4.66
N LYS A 61 -9.18 -10.18 -4.56
CA LYS A 61 -9.14 -11.43 -3.78
C LYS A 61 -8.30 -11.33 -2.52
N VAL A 62 -7.90 -10.14 -2.13
CA VAL A 62 -7.18 -9.92 -0.88
C VAL A 62 -8.07 -10.28 0.31
N ALA A 63 -7.48 -10.85 1.36
CA ALA A 63 -8.22 -11.35 2.53
C ALA A 63 -8.04 -10.42 3.73
N VAL A 64 -9.05 -10.40 4.60
CA VAL A 64 -8.96 -9.81 5.95
C VAL A 64 -9.38 -10.85 6.96
N THR A 65 -8.83 -10.77 8.18
CA THR A 65 -9.12 -11.74 9.25
C THR A 65 -10.20 -11.25 10.19
N GLY A 66 -10.84 -12.17 10.91
CA GLY A 66 -11.91 -11.85 11.86
C GLY A 66 -13.13 -11.25 11.15
N ASN A 67 -13.79 -10.30 11.81
CA ASN A 67 -14.99 -9.66 11.28
C ASN A 67 -14.71 -8.39 10.46
N LYS A 68 -13.48 -8.18 10.01
CA LYS A 68 -13.10 -6.96 9.28
C LYS A 68 -13.85 -6.76 7.98
N ALA A 69 -14.28 -7.86 7.33
CA ALA A 69 -15.04 -7.77 6.09
C ALA A 69 -16.31 -6.92 6.24
N THR A 70 -16.98 -7.02 7.39
CA THR A 70 -18.18 -6.23 7.68
C THR A 70 -17.91 -5.05 8.61
N ASP A 71 -16.92 -5.16 9.54
CA ASP A 71 -16.68 -4.18 10.59
C ASP A 71 -15.66 -3.10 10.21
N LYS A 72 -14.70 -3.43 9.33
CA LYS A 72 -13.72 -2.43 8.91
C LYS A 72 -14.38 -1.38 8.03
N MET A 73 -14.28 -0.11 8.46
CA MET A 73 -14.91 1.01 7.77
C MET A 73 -13.86 1.93 7.16
N TYR A 74 -14.17 2.45 5.98
CA TYR A 74 -13.36 3.45 5.29
C TYR A 74 -14.15 4.76 5.25
N HIS A 75 -13.58 5.79 5.84
CA HIS A 75 -14.23 7.09 5.98
C HIS A 75 -13.52 8.15 5.14
N HIS A 76 -14.29 9.05 4.56
CA HIS A 76 -13.72 10.25 3.96
C HIS A 76 -14.66 11.43 4.14
N HIS A 77 -14.10 12.62 4.22
CA HIS A 77 -14.85 13.85 4.38
C HIS A 77 -14.84 14.62 3.05
N THR A 78 -16.02 15.12 2.64
CA THR A 78 -16.15 15.84 1.37
C THR A 78 -15.63 17.28 1.41
N GLY A 79 -15.30 17.81 2.60
CA GLY A 79 -14.91 19.19 2.80
C GLY A 79 -16.05 20.10 3.25
N TYR A 80 -17.30 19.62 3.18
CA TYR A 80 -18.46 20.35 3.69
C TYR A 80 -18.82 19.89 5.09
N VAL A 81 -19.39 20.79 5.91
CA VAL A 81 -19.76 20.47 7.29
C VAL A 81 -20.76 19.31 7.31
N GLY A 82 -20.49 18.30 8.15
CA GLY A 82 -21.35 17.15 8.32
C GLY A 82 -21.30 16.10 7.23
N ASN A 83 -20.45 16.24 6.23
CA ASN A 83 -20.39 15.33 5.09
C ASN A 83 -19.26 14.30 5.24
N LEU A 84 -19.36 13.44 6.25
CA LEU A 84 -18.52 12.27 6.41
C LEU A 84 -19.16 11.08 5.70
N LYS A 85 -18.48 10.55 4.71
CA LYS A 85 -18.94 9.36 3.98
C LYS A 85 -18.17 8.14 4.45
N SER A 86 -18.87 7.01 4.56
CA SER A 86 -18.30 5.77 5.08
C SER A 86 -18.72 4.59 4.20
N ALA A 87 -17.81 3.62 4.05
CA ALA A 87 -18.08 2.37 3.36
C ALA A 87 -17.40 1.23 4.10
N SER A 88 -18.04 0.07 4.20
CA SER A 88 -17.43 -1.13 4.78
C SER A 88 -16.42 -1.74 3.79
N PHE A 89 -15.56 -2.63 4.30
CA PHE A 89 -14.60 -3.34 3.46
C PHE A 89 -15.28 -4.06 2.29
N GLU A 90 -16.38 -4.77 2.55
CA GLU A 90 -17.11 -5.49 1.50
C GLU A 90 -17.62 -4.55 0.41
N LYS A 91 -18.22 -3.41 0.80
CA LYS A 91 -18.72 -2.42 -0.16
C LYS A 91 -17.60 -1.79 -0.97
N MET A 92 -16.50 -1.45 -0.32
CA MET A 92 -15.33 -0.87 -0.99
C MET A 92 -14.73 -1.86 -2.00
N GLN A 93 -14.62 -3.13 -1.62
CA GLN A 93 -14.06 -4.18 -2.47
C GLN A 93 -14.95 -4.47 -3.69
N ALA A 94 -16.27 -4.45 -3.51
CA ALA A 94 -17.23 -4.67 -4.60
C ALA A 94 -17.22 -3.51 -5.60
N LYS A 95 -17.12 -2.27 -5.11
CA LYS A 95 -17.19 -1.07 -5.94
C LYS A 95 -15.86 -0.76 -6.63
N ALA A 96 -14.76 -0.89 -5.93
CA ALA A 96 -13.43 -0.51 -6.42
C ALA A 96 -12.37 -1.46 -5.87
N PRO A 97 -12.21 -2.64 -6.48
CA PRO A 97 -11.17 -3.61 -6.09
C PRO A 97 -9.82 -2.96 -6.09
N GLY A 98 -8.90 -3.07 -5.44
CA GLY A 98 -7.61 -2.39 -5.45
C GLY A 98 -7.56 -1.10 -4.64
N ARG A 99 -8.69 -0.41 -4.45
CA ARG A 99 -8.72 0.81 -3.64
C ARG A 99 -8.38 0.52 -2.18
N VAL A 100 -8.78 -0.64 -1.69
CA VAL A 100 -8.47 -1.09 -0.34
C VAL A 100 -6.96 -1.19 -0.14
N ILE A 101 -6.24 -1.77 -1.08
CA ILE A 101 -4.78 -1.89 -1.02
C ILE A 101 -4.13 -0.51 -1.11
N GLU A 102 -4.61 0.36 -1.99
CA GLU A 102 -4.09 1.73 -2.13
C GLU A 102 -4.20 2.50 -0.83
N LEU A 103 -5.34 2.42 -0.15
CA LEU A 103 -5.56 3.11 1.14
C LEU A 103 -4.66 2.54 2.23
N ALA A 104 -4.49 1.22 2.29
CA ALA A 104 -3.59 0.59 3.26
C ALA A 104 -2.14 1.04 3.05
N LEU A 105 -1.69 1.11 1.80
CA LEU A 105 -0.35 1.58 1.46
C LEU A 105 -0.15 3.05 1.81
N SER A 106 -1.15 3.91 1.58
CA SER A 106 -1.04 5.33 1.90
C SER A 106 -0.88 5.58 3.39
N LEU A 107 -1.52 4.78 4.25
CA LEU A 107 -1.39 4.89 5.70
C LEU A 107 0.03 4.53 6.18
N ILE A 108 0.66 3.55 5.56
CA ILE A 108 2.01 3.11 5.94
C ILE A 108 3.07 4.05 5.37
N HIS A 109 2.80 4.65 4.21
CA HIS A 109 3.78 5.35 3.39
C HIS A 109 3.61 6.88 3.40
N ILE A 110 2.91 7.42 4.37
CA ILE A 110 2.72 8.88 4.49
C ILE A 110 4.02 9.61 4.75
#